data_b2704c11f88fc4f67c17ed12d419b17d
#
_entry.id   b2704c11f88fc4f67c17ed12d419b17d
#
_cell.length_a   1.000
_cell.length_b   1.000
_cell.length_c   1.000
_cell.angle_alpha   90.00
_cell.angle_beta   90.00
_cell.angle_gamma   90.00
#
_symmetry.space_group_name_H-M   'P 1'
#
loop_
_entity.id
_entity.type
_entity.pdbx_description
1 polymer ?
#
loop_
_entity_poly.entity_id
_entity_poly.type
_entity_poly.pdbx_seq_one_letter_code
_entity_poly.pdbx_strand_id
1 'polypeptide(L)'
;MHFNRGFLILVGSGLLLSILACATLGSLAESSPSPTPTVQSQTLAAPTAQVVITPAPTTARAPTPTPTPTLTSTPLPPTGDAAMPLTATATLTPTAYLPTVMHNWALSVWETQLTLNSYGWEQALRDSAPDKPYYPYPELDFGAVGPLAPRAYTGIILENSYIRITVLPEMGGRILRWEDRTTGRLLTYANPVIKPTHWGYRGWWLGTGGIEWAFPVDEHGLNEYRPWQYELLSGDNWRGIRVWDTDDCTGMTIEVTLRLYGGSSDLVITPRITNPTGEAHPLQFWINAMLTLSGSNVPSSGLRFWIPADTMMVHSTGDGSLPEPRSTISWPIYNGRDFSHYTEWHKYLGLFATEARGAAGAYDEIADQGLVRSYPPGGPQGVKLFCLGDLPADLYTDDGSRYFEFWGGYNYSFFPEDYVTLPAGASITWEEHWYPVHGIGGLGWANGELAAALKVSGESVQVGLYATSRAEAQLRLLQHGELREEWVVVTGPDAPFRQSITGSGEGWLLQVWQGGALLAEVSPS
;
A
#
# COMPACT_ATOMS: atom_id res chain seq x y z
N MET A 1 32.53 30.34 5.01
CA MET A 1 32.11 29.00 4.61
C MET A 1 31.05 29.17 3.56
N HIS A 2 31.38 28.85 2.29
CA HIS A 2 30.49 29.11 1.16
C HIS A 2 29.54 27.92 0.97
N PHE A 3 28.26 28.11 1.23
CA PHE A 3 27.23 27.17 0.85
C PHE A 3 26.95 27.32 -0.66
N ASN A 4 27.07 26.21 -1.35
CA ASN A 4 26.96 26.13 -2.80
C ASN A 4 25.47 26.22 -3.21
N ARG A 5 25.09 27.29 -3.88
CA ARG A 5 23.73 27.63 -4.35
C ARG A 5 23.26 26.81 -5.57
N GLY A 6 23.91 25.67 -5.84
CA GLY A 6 23.68 24.90 -7.07
C GLY A 6 22.57 23.82 -7.00
N PHE A 7 22.03 23.51 -5.82
CA PHE A 7 21.17 22.34 -5.64
C PHE A 7 19.65 22.61 -5.79
N LEU A 8 19.23 23.88 -5.83
CA LEU A 8 17.81 24.24 -5.88
C LEU A 8 17.22 24.37 -7.30
N ILE A 9 18.01 24.21 -8.35
CA ILE A 9 17.56 24.52 -9.73
C ILE A 9 17.12 23.26 -10.50
N LEU A 10 17.46 22.05 -10.08
CA LEU A 10 17.17 20.83 -10.83
C LEU A 10 15.83 20.14 -10.45
N VAL A 11 15.23 20.48 -9.32
CA VAL A 11 13.89 19.99 -8.93
C VAL A 11 12.77 20.78 -9.61
N GLY A 12 13.07 22.01 -10.09
CA GLY A 12 12.08 22.91 -10.67
C GLY A 12 11.71 22.66 -12.14
N SER A 13 12.47 21.87 -12.90
CA SER A 13 12.24 21.76 -14.34
C SER A 13 11.26 20.66 -14.76
N GLY A 14 10.99 19.67 -13.89
CA GLY A 14 9.96 18.66 -14.14
C GLY A 14 8.57 19.07 -13.66
N LEU A 15 8.49 20.04 -12.75
CA LEU A 15 7.25 20.47 -12.11
C LEU A 15 6.45 21.51 -12.93
N LEU A 16 7.07 22.15 -13.92
CA LEU A 16 6.45 23.29 -14.63
C LEU A 16 5.39 22.90 -15.67
N LEU A 17 5.20 21.63 -16.00
CA LEU A 17 4.22 21.18 -16.99
C LEU A 17 2.90 20.64 -16.41
N SER A 18 2.86 20.31 -15.11
CA SER A 18 1.63 19.85 -14.44
C SER A 18 0.70 21.02 -14.03
N ILE A 19 1.19 22.23 -14.09
CA ILE A 19 0.59 23.44 -13.49
C ILE A 19 -0.61 24.00 -14.28
N LEU A 20 -0.91 23.48 -15.49
CA LEU A 20 -1.92 24.11 -16.37
C LEU A 20 -3.35 23.60 -16.21
N ALA A 21 -3.61 22.57 -15.37
CA ALA A 21 -4.92 21.90 -15.37
C ALA A 21 -6.06 22.68 -14.69
N CYS A 22 -5.80 23.48 -13.67
CA CYS A 22 -6.86 24.25 -13.00
C CYS A 22 -7.06 25.70 -13.53
N ALA A 23 -6.02 26.30 -14.12
CA ALA A 23 -6.07 27.72 -14.50
C ALA A 23 -6.46 28.01 -15.98
N THR A 24 -6.51 27.00 -16.87
CA THR A 24 -6.70 27.21 -18.32
C THR A 24 -8.04 26.78 -18.89
N LEU A 25 -8.98 26.29 -18.09
CA LEU A 25 -10.31 25.86 -18.59
C LEU A 25 -11.33 27.00 -18.81
N GLY A 26 -10.97 28.24 -18.53
CA GLY A 26 -11.87 29.37 -18.70
C GLY A 26 -11.83 30.10 -20.05
N SER A 27 -11.01 29.71 -21.04
CA SER A 27 -10.72 30.59 -22.18
C SER A 27 -10.54 29.94 -23.56
N LEU A 28 -11.12 28.77 -23.85
CA LEU A 28 -11.11 28.21 -25.22
C LEU A 28 -12.49 27.71 -25.67
N ALA A 29 -13.42 28.64 -25.76
CA ALA A 29 -14.61 28.52 -26.61
C ALA A 29 -14.53 29.61 -27.67
N GLU A 30 -14.06 29.26 -28.88
CA GLU A 30 -14.46 29.77 -30.18
C GLU A 30 -13.40 29.47 -31.24
N SER A 31 -13.64 28.49 -32.09
CA SER A 31 -13.38 28.52 -33.53
C SER A 31 -13.95 27.29 -34.23
N SER A 32 -14.65 27.60 -35.32
CA SER A 32 -15.56 26.79 -36.14
C SER A 32 -14.90 25.72 -37.05
N PRO A 33 -15.69 24.96 -37.83
CA PRO A 33 -15.46 23.54 -38.11
C PRO A 33 -14.89 23.22 -39.50
N SER A 34 -14.38 22.05 -39.67
CA SER A 34 -14.21 21.41 -41.00
C SER A 34 -14.20 19.86 -40.88
N PRO A 35 -14.42 19.09 -41.96
CA PRO A 35 -15.55 18.15 -41.99
C PRO A 35 -15.19 16.68 -41.74
N THR A 36 -16.21 15.93 -41.39
CA THR A 36 -16.35 14.52 -41.03
C THR A 36 -15.93 13.51 -42.11
N PRO A 37 -15.41 12.33 -41.74
CA PRO A 37 -15.76 11.10 -42.42
C PRO A 37 -16.63 10.19 -41.55
N THR A 38 -17.70 9.72 -42.15
CA THR A 38 -18.71 8.79 -41.64
C THR A 38 -18.13 7.40 -41.40
N VAL A 39 -18.27 6.87 -40.17
CA VAL A 39 -18.11 5.44 -39.87
C VAL A 39 -19.35 4.93 -39.17
N GLN A 40 -19.88 3.82 -39.71
CA GLN A 40 -21.12 3.17 -39.26
C GLN A 40 -20.99 2.59 -37.87
N SER A 41 -21.98 2.89 -37.02
CA SER A 41 -22.15 2.35 -35.67
C SER A 41 -22.76 0.94 -35.73
N GLN A 42 -22.13 -0.02 -35.10
CA GLN A 42 -22.78 -1.24 -34.64
C GLN A 42 -23.13 -1.10 -33.16
N THR A 43 -24.41 -1.18 -32.87
CA THR A 43 -24.97 -1.10 -31.51
C THR A 43 -24.87 -2.46 -30.83
N LEU A 44 -24.11 -2.53 -29.74
CA LEU A 44 -24.17 -3.63 -28.78
C LEU A 44 -24.92 -3.14 -27.52
N ALA A 45 -26.00 -3.85 -27.18
CA ALA A 45 -26.85 -3.54 -26.05
C ALA A 45 -26.15 -3.80 -24.71
N ALA A 46 -26.26 -2.84 -23.79
CA ALA A 46 -25.80 -2.96 -22.41
C ALA A 46 -26.84 -3.70 -21.54
N PRO A 47 -26.42 -4.49 -20.53
CA PRO A 47 -27.33 -5.09 -19.58
C PRO A 47 -27.80 -4.06 -18.54
N THR A 48 -29.11 -4.04 -18.30
CA THR A 48 -29.83 -3.18 -17.37
C THR A 48 -29.60 -3.68 -15.93
N ALA A 49 -28.97 -2.87 -15.06
CA ALA A 49 -28.91 -3.13 -13.63
C ALA A 49 -30.18 -2.65 -12.95
N GLN A 50 -30.86 -3.55 -12.22
CA GLN A 50 -32.01 -3.23 -11.39
C GLN A 50 -31.56 -2.61 -10.05
N VAL A 51 -32.14 -1.46 -9.72
CA VAL A 51 -31.99 -0.79 -8.41
C VAL A 51 -33.03 -1.40 -7.46
N VAL A 52 -32.57 -2.03 -6.38
CA VAL A 52 -33.40 -2.48 -5.27
C VAL A 52 -33.28 -1.45 -4.13
N ILE A 53 -34.40 -0.81 -3.81
CA ILE A 53 -34.51 0.11 -2.66
C ILE A 53 -34.98 -0.68 -1.45
N THR A 54 -34.18 -0.74 -0.38
CA THR A 54 -34.56 -1.31 0.91
C THR A 54 -34.63 -0.22 1.99
N PRO A 55 -35.63 -0.19 2.88
CA PRO A 55 -35.79 0.85 3.88
C PRO A 55 -34.88 0.64 5.10
N ALA A 56 -34.52 1.73 5.77
CA ALA A 56 -33.62 1.81 6.90
C ALA A 56 -34.17 1.11 8.17
N PRO A 57 -33.33 0.46 8.99
CA PRO A 57 -33.74 -0.12 10.25
C PRO A 57 -33.66 0.88 11.43
N THR A 58 -34.59 0.71 12.33
CA THR A 58 -34.87 1.47 13.56
C THR A 58 -33.79 1.20 14.62
N THR A 59 -33.39 2.25 15.32
CA THR A 59 -32.39 2.27 16.41
C THR A 59 -32.80 1.41 17.61
N ALA A 60 -31.92 0.52 18.06
CA ALA A 60 -32.02 -0.22 19.31
C ALA A 60 -31.03 0.34 20.37
N ARG A 61 -31.54 0.43 21.59
CA ARG A 61 -30.96 1.01 22.81
C ARG A 61 -29.81 0.14 23.36
N ALA A 62 -28.71 0.77 23.80
CA ALA A 62 -27.52 0.12 24.36
C ALA A 62 -27.78 -0.53 25.74
N PRO A 63 -27.11 -1.66 26.09
CA PRO A 63 -27.16 -2.25 27.42
C PRO A 63 -26.07 -1.68 28.35
N THR A 64 -26.39 -1.68 29.64
CA THR A 64 -25.64 -1.19 30.80
C THR A 64 -24.41 -2.09 31.09
N PRO A 65 -23.25 -1.56 31.50
CA PRO A 65 -22.05 -2.35 31.78
C PRO A 65 -22.11 -3.07 33.13
N THR A 66 -21.59 -4.31 33.15
CA THR A 66 -21.39 -5.18 34.34
C THR A 66 -19.95 -5.02 34.88
N PRO A 67 -19.72 -5.06 36.21
CA PRO A 67 -18.42 -4.77 36.80
C PRO A 67 -17.40 -5.89 36.65
N THR A 68 -16.13 -5.50 36.47
CA THR A 68 -14.92 -6.31 36.31
C THR A 68 -14.47 -6.97 37.64
N PRO A 69 -14.03 -8.25 37.65
CA PRO A 69 -13.39 -8.84 38.81
C PRO A 69 -11.90 -8.51 38.92
N THR A 70 -11.47 -8.25 40.15
CA THR A 70 -10.09 -7.95 40.54
C THR A 70 -9.25 -9.23 40.64
N LEU A 71 -8.07 -9.24 39.98
CA LEU A 71 -7.11 -10.33 40.04
C LEU A 71 -6.14 -10.15 41.21
N THR A 72 -6.03 -11.16 42.06
CA THR A 72 -5.07 -11.27 43.15
C THR A 72 -3.81 -12.00 42.70
N SER A 73 -2.65 -11.43 42.98
CA SER A 73 -1.34 -12.01 42.63
C SER A 73 -0.86 -13.05 43.65
N THR A 74 -0.36 -14.18 43.17
CA THR A 74 0.30 -15.24 43.96
C THR A 74 1.80 -15.28 43.65
N PRO A 75 2.70 -15.47 44.65
CA PRO A 75 4.15 -15.38 44.44
C PRO A 75 4.82 -16.67 43.94
N LEU A 76 5.94 -16.49 43.21
CA LEU A 76 6.82 -17.54 42.68
C LEU A 76 7.69 -18.23 43.77
N PRO A 77 8.02 -19.51 43.62
CA PRO A 77 9.04 -20.19 44.43
C PRO A 77 10.46 -20.08 43.82
N PRO A 78 11.53 -20.35 44.61
CA PRO A 78 12.90 -19.98 44.31
C PRO A 78 13.68 -21.00 43.46
N THR A 79 14.73 -20.45 42.81
CA THR A 79 15.73 -21.13 41.99
C THR A 79 16.64 -22.09 42.76
N GLY A 80 16.96 -23.25 42.17
CA GLY A 80 18.01 -24.15 42.61
C GLY A 80 18.91 -24.58 41.45
N ASP A 81 20.21 -24.35 41.59
CA ASP A 81 21.27 -24.79 40.70
C ASP A 81 21.50 -26.32 40.72
N ALA A 82 21.73 -26.91 39.57
CA ALA A 82 22.57 -28.14 39.44
C ALA A 82 23.08 -28.32 38.00
N ALA A 83 24.38 -28.47 37.87
CA ALA A 83 25.14 -28.67 36.65
C ALA A 83 25.34 -30.14 36.25
N MET A 84 25.61 -30.33 34.91
CA MET A 84 26.34 -31.44 34.24
C MET A 84 25.54 -32.64 33.70
N PRO A 85 26.05 -33.39 32.65
CA PRO A 85 27.04 -33.15 31.62
C PRO A 85 26.58 -33.42 30.17
N LEU A 86 27.42 -33.02 29.20
CA LEU A 86 27.36 -33.25 27.76
C LEU A 86 27.45 -34.74 27.33
N THR A 87 26.65 -35.14 26.39
CA THR A 87 26.93 -35.85 25.12
C THR A 87 25.67 -36.58 24.62
N ALA A 88 25.06 -36.10 23.54
CA ALA A 88 24.25 -36.92 22.65
C ALA A 88 24.14 -36.25 21.29
N THR A 89 24.58 -36.96 20.27
CA THR A 89 24.40 -36.69 18.84
C THR A 89 22.92 -36.51 18.55
N ALA A 90 22.49 -35.29 18.22
CA ALA A 90 21.10 -35.02 17.91
C ALA A 90 20.81 -35.37 16.46
N THR A 91 20.07 -36.42 16.24
CA THR A 91 19.32 -36.69 15.01
C THR A 91 18.25 -35.63 14.90
N LEU A 92 18.29 -34.80 13.84
CA LEU A 92 17.28 -33.78 13.57
C LEU A 92 15.96 -34.47 13.23
N THR A 93 15.09 -34.59 14.22
CA THR A 93 13.67 -34.88 14.00
C THR A 93 13.00 -33.59 13.51
N PRO A 94 12.14 -33.62 12.47
CA PRO A 94 11.42 -32.44 12.05
C PRO A 94 10.57 -31.91 13.21
N THR A 95 10.85 -30.71 13.66
CA THR A 95 10.10 -30.05 14.72
C THR A 95 8.71 -29.76 14.15
N ALA A 96 7.72 -30.54 14.56
CA ALA A 96 6.32 -30.20 14.33
C ALA A 96 6.06 -28.83 14.97
N TYR A 97 5.71 -27.88 14.15
CA TYR A 97 5.25 -26.57 14.62
C TYR A 97 3.99 -26.83 15.47
N LEU A 98 4.10 -26.65 16.77
CA LEU A 98 2.93 -26.65 17.64
C LEU A 98 2.09 -25.43 17.25
N PRO A 99 0.80 -25.58 16.99
CA PRO A 99 -0.03 -24.43 16.67
C PRO A 99 0.03 -23.44 17.82
N THR A 100 0.48 -22.24 17.54
CA THR A 100 0.40 -21.09 18.45
C THR A 100 -1.05 -20.98 18.91
N VAL A 101 -1.27 -20.86 20.21
CA VAL A 101 -2.60 -20.71 20.79
C VAL A 101 -3.28 -19.52 20.07
N MET A 102 -4.25 -19.84 19.22
CA MET A 102 -5.02 -18.83 18.50
C MET A 102 -5.76 -17.97 19.52
N HIS A 103 -5.29 -16.74 19.73
CA HIS A 103 -6.12 -15.75 20.36
C HIS A 103 -7.27 -15.44 19.40
N ASN A 104 -8.45 -15.91 19.73
CA ASN A 104 -9.67 -15.61 18.97
C ASN A 104 -10.06 -14.14 19.20
N TRP A 105 -9.33 -13.24 18.55
CA TRP A 105 -9.65 -11.83 18.56
C TRP A 105 -10.93 -11.63 17.74
N ALA A 106 -11.96 -11.14 18.44
CA ALA A 106 -13.22 -10.84 17.77
C ALA A 106 -12.99 -9.76 16.70
N LEU A 107 -13.60 -9.96 15.52
CA LEU A 107 -13.69 -8.95 14.47
C LEU A 107 -14.35 -7.69 15.03
N SER A 108 -13.66 -6.57 15.06
CA SER A 108 -14.11 -5.34 15.74
C SER A 108 -13.66 -4.06 15.05
N VAL A 109 -14.43 -3.01 15.27
CA VAL A 109 -14.12 -1.62 14.92
C VAL A 109 -14.56 -0.71 16.05
N TRP A 110 -13.66 0.22 16.46
CA TRP A 110 -13.97 1.17 17.54
C TRP A 110 -13.09 2.42 17.48
N GLU A 111 -13.55 3.48 18.13
CA GLU A 111 -12.79 4.71 18.33
C GLU A 111 -11.86 4.61 19.54
N THR A 112 -10.73 5.29 19.47
CA THR A 112 -9.75 5.43 20.54
C THR A 112 -9.07 6.79 20.47
N GLN A 113 -8.39 7.19 21.55
CA GLN A 113 -7.53 8.36 21.55
C GLN A 113 -6.08 7.94 21.33
N LEU A 114 -5.40 8.64 20.40
CA LEU A 114 -3.98 8.48 20.10
C LEU A 114 -3.23 9.74 20.50
N THR A 115 -2.07 9.59 21.12
CA THR A 115 -1.15 10.70 21.33
C THR A 115 0.01 10.56 20.36
N LEU A 116 0.17 11.54 19.47
CA LEU A 116 1.24 11.60 18.48
C LEU A 116 2.06 12.88 18.69
N ASN A 117 3.37 12.81 18.49
CA ASN A 117 4.19 14.00 18.47
C ASN A 117 4.00 14.73 17.14
N SER A 118 3.66 15.99 17.18
CA SER A 118 3.39 16.80 15.99
C SER A 118 4.02 18.18 16.13
N TYR A 119 4.66 18.63 15.06
CA TYR A 119 4.98 20.06 14.93
C TYR A 119 3.70 20.87 14.81
N GLY A 120 3.74 22.13 15.27
CA GLY A 120 2.58 23.04 15.21
C GLY A 120 2.42 23.62 13.81
N TRP A 121 1.94 22.85 12.87
CA TRP A 121 1.79 23.27 11.47
C TRP A 121 0.47 23.99 11.18
N GLU A 122 -0.61 23.71 11.92
CA GLU A 122 -1.95 24.25 11.61
C GLU A 122 -1.99 25.79 11.72
N GLN A 123 -1.32 26.37 12.72
CA GLN A 123 -1.25 27.82 12.85
C GLN A 123 -0.35 28.49 11.80
N ALA A 124 0.45 27.72 11.08
CA ALA A 124 1.32 28.18 10.02
C ALA A 124 0.65 28.17 8.63
N LEU A 125 -0.57 27.64 8.52
CA LEU A 125 -1.34 27.68 7.28
C LEU A 125 -1.71 29.10 6.90
N ARG A 126 -1.62 29.41 5.61
CA ARG A 126 -1.98 30.70 4.99
C ARG A 126 -2.81 30.43 3.75
N ASP A 127 -3.78 31.29 3.49
CA ASP A 127 -4.51 31.24 2.22
C ASP A 127 -3.54 31.48 1.05
N SER A 128 -3.64 30.67 0.02
CA SER A 128 -2.87 30.88 -1.20
C SER A 128 -3.48 32.02 -2.04
N ALA A 129 -2.62 32.74 -2.77
CA ALA A 129 -3.08 33.76 -3.68
C ALA A 129 -3.73 33.14 -4.94
N PRO A 130 -4.75 33.81 -5.56
CA PRO A 130 -5.47 33.29 -6.73
C PRO A 130 -4.61 33.02 -7.98
N ASP A 131 -3.42 33.58 -8.07
CA ASP A 131 -2.45 33.36 -9.14
C ASP A 131 -1.55 32.14 -8.94
N LYS A 132 -1.67 31.47 -7.80
CA LYS A 132 -0.92 30.24 -7.52
C LYS A 132 -1.52 29.03 -8.25
N PRO A 133 -0.69 28.13 -8.79
CA PRO A 133 -1.17 26.97 -9.52
C PRO A 133 -1.99 25.99 -8.65
N TYR A 134 -1.76 26.02 -7.35
CA TYR A 134 -2.46 25.17 -6.36
C TYR A 134 -3.58 25.92 -5.61
N TYR A 135 -3.97 27.13 -6.03
CA TYR A 135 -5.15 27.79 -5.46
C TYR A 135 -6.40 26.93 -5.65
N PRO A 136 -7.28 26.76 -4.65
CA PRO A 136 -7.35 27.45 -3.36
C PRO A 136 -6.66 26.73 -2.18
N TYR A 137 -5.82 25.73 -2.40
CA TYR A 137 -5.19 25.00 -1.30
C TYR A 137 -4.18 25.87 -0.55
N PRO A 138 -4.08 25.73 0.79
CA PRO A 138 -3.27 26.63 1.59
C PRO A 138 -1.77 26.46 1.35
N GLU A 139 -1.04 27.55 1.54
CA GLU A 139 0.42 27.55 1.71
C GLU A 139 0.80 27.31 3.16
N LEU A 140 2.05 26.87 3.41
CA LEU A 140 2.60 26.74 4.73
C LEU A 140 3.73 27.76 4.94
N ASP A 141 3.57 28.62 5.96
CA ASP A 141 4.63 29.49 6.43
C ASP A 141 5.56 28.71 7.37
N PHE A 142 6.63 28.14 6.84
CA PHE A 142 7.59 27.35 7.62
C PHE A 142 8.21 28.13 8.80
N GLY A 143 8.29 29.46 8.71
CA GLY A 143 8.77 30.30 9.80
C GLY A 143 7.80 30.42 10.97
N ALA A 144 6.53 30.10 10.74
CA ALA A 144 5.47 30.11 11.75
C ALA A 144 5.12 28.71 12.31
N VAL A 145 5.79 27.64 11.83
CA VAL A 145 5.59 26.30 12.35
C VAL A 145 6.02 26.25 13.82
N GLY A 146 5.10 25.83 14.69
CA GLY A 146 5.32 25.71 16.13
C GLY A 146 6.22 24.52 16.50
N PRO A 147 6.68 24.47 17.77
CA PRO A 147 7.56 23.42 18.25
C PRO A 147 6.85 22.05 18.26
N LEU A 148 7.67 21.00 18.27
CA LEU A 148 7.21 19.62 18.47
C LEU A 148 6.55 19.47 19.84
N ALA A 149 5.34 18.93 19.88
CA ALA A 149 4.61 18.64 21.10
C ALA A 149 3.68 17.42 20.94
N PRO A 150 3.39 16.69 22.02
CA PRO A 150 2.35 15.66 22.00
C PRO A 150 0.99 16.28 21.71
N ARG A 151 0.22 15.64 20.81
CA ARG A 151 -1.16 16.02 20.47
C ARG A 151 -2.07 14.82 20.50
N ALA A 152 -3.30 15.02 20.94
CA ALA A 152 -4.33 14.01 20.92
C ALA A 152 -5.05 14.01 19.57
N TYR A 153 -5.27 12.83 19.03
CA TYR A 153 -6.01 12.58 17.80
C TYR A 153 -7.02 11.46 18.02
N THR A 154 -8.12 11.49 17.31
CA THR A 154 -9.05 10.37 17.23
C THR A 154 -8.47 9.30 16.31
N GLY A 155 -8.29 8.09 16.84
CA GLY A 155 -7.91 6.92 16.07
C GLY A 155 -9.08 5.95 15.93
N ILE A 156 -9.22 5.33 14.77
CA ILE A 156 -10.17 4.23 14.57
C ILE A 156 -9.38 2.95 14.42
N ILE A 157 -9.65 1.99 15.29
CA ILE A 157 -9.06 0.66 15.21
C ILE A 157 -10.04 -0.27 14.50
N LEU A 158 -9.55 -0.94 13.46
CA LEU A 158 -10.25 -1.99 12.73
C LEU A 158 -9.38 -3.25 12.80
N GLU A 159 -9.88 -4.33 13.41
CA GLU A 159 -9.07 -5.53 13.61
C GLU A 159 -9.84 -6.83 13.52
N ASN A 160 -9.12 -7.89 13.19
CA ASN A 160 -9.52 -9.28 13.33
C ASN A 160 -8.37 -10.14 13.90
N SER A 161 -8.43 -11.47 13.76
CA SER A 161 -7.39 -12.38 14.27
C SER A 161 -6.02 -12.16 13.61
N TYR A 162 -5.96 -11.62 12.40
CA TYR A 162 -4.77 -11.61 11.56
C TYR A 162 -4.15 -10.23 11.36
N ILE A 163 -4.97 -9.19 11.26
CA ILE A 163 -4.48 -7.83 11.02
C ILE A 163 -5.18 -6.81 11.92
N ARG A 164 -4.45 -5.74 12.22
CA ARG A 164 -4.97 -4.53 12.88
C ARG A 164 -4.60 -3.33 12.07
N ILE A 165 -5.61 -2.51 11.76
CA ILE A 165 -5.48 -1.24 11.07
C ILE A 165 -5.82 -0.12 12.04
N THR A 166 -5.01 0.93 12.06
CA THR A 166 -5.32 2.19 12.77
C THR A 166 -5.54 3.28 11.74
N VAL A 167 -6.75 3.81 11.66
CA VAL A 167 -7.09 4.92 10.77
C VAL A 167 -7.09 6.23 11.53
N LEU A 168 -6.60 7.30 10.90
CA LEU A 168 -6.49 8.64 11.47
C LEU A 168 -7.38 9.62 10.66
N PRO A 169 -8.66 9.77 11.02
CA PRO A 169 -9.59 10.63 10.27
C PRO A 169 -9.14 12.09 10.18
N GLU A 170 -8.54 12.62 11.26
CA GLU A 170 -8.09 14.02 11.34
C GLU A 170 -6.92 14.36 10.41
N MET A 171 -6.31 13.36 9.78
CA MET A 171 -5.16 13.50 8.89
C MET A 171 -5.43 12.83 7.53
N GLY A 172 -6.46 13.30 6.82
CA GLY A 172 -6.80 12.80 5.49
C GLY A 172 -7.42 11.40 5.48
N GLY A 173 -7.96 10.91 6.61
CA GLY A 173 -8.55 9.57 6.67
C GLY A 173 -7.55 8.44 6.42
N ARG A 174 -6.24 8.69 6.55
CA ARG A 174 -5.17 7.72 6.25
C ARG A 174 -5.15 6.53 7.17
N ILE A 175 -4.61 5.41 6.71
CA ILE A 175 -4.18 4.32 7.56
C ILE A 175 -2.83 4.73 8.17
N LEU A 176 -2.80 5.00 9.47
CA LEU A 176 -1.58 5.38 10.18
C LEU A 176 -0.68 4.16 10.43
N ARG A 177 -1.28 3.03 10.80
CA ARG A 177 -0.56 1.80 11.14
C ARG A 177 -1.29 0.58 10.59
N TRP A 178 -0.52 -0.36 10.10
CA TRP A 178 -0.98 -1.69 9.72
C TRP A 178 -0.08 -2.74 10.37
N GLU A 179 -0.64 -3.49 11.30
CA GLU A 179 0.03 -4.57 12.01
C GLU A 179 -0.42 -5.93 11.45
N ASP A 180 0.53 -6.77 11.06
CA ASP A 180 0.33 -8.20 10.89
C ASP A 180 0.37 -8.85 12.28
N ARG A 181 -0.78 -9.27 12.78
CA ARG A 181 -0.92 -9.81 14.15
C ARG A 181 -0.39 -11.23 14.29
N THR A 182 -0.22 -11.96 13.18
CA THR A 182 0.36 -13.29 13.18
C THR A 182 1.87 -13.26 13.46
N THR A 183 2.54 -12.20 12.96
CA THR A 183 3.97 -11.96 13.18
C THR A 183 4.24 -10.92 14.27
N GLY A 184 3.23 -10.12 14.67
CA GLY A 184 3.36 -9.00 15.60
C GLY A 184 4.12 -7.80 15.02
N ARG A 185 4.26 -7.71 13.70
CA ARG A 185 5.08 -6.69 13.03
C ARG A 185 4.23 -5.63 12.35
N LEU A 186 4.74 -4.39 12.36
CA LEU A 186 4.20 -3.31 11.52
C LEU A 186 4.70 -3.49 10.08
N LEU A 187 3.79 -3.29 9.12
CA LEU A 187 4.10 -3.24 7.69
C LEU A 187 4.39 -1.81 7.26
N THR A 188 3.60 -0.87 7.78
CA THR A 188 3.73 0.55 7.47
C THR A 188 4.90 1.20 8.23
N TYR A 189 5.50 2.20 7.60
CA TYR A 189 6.41 3.11 8.26
C TYR A 189 5.69 3.88 9.36
N ALA A 190 6.23 3.87 10.56
CA ALA A 190 5.72 4.60 11.71
C ALA A 190 6.61 5.81 11.99
N ASN A 191 6.30 6.96 11.37
CA ASN A 191 7.04 8.18 11.65
C ASN A 191 6.84 8.56 13.13
N PRO A 192 7.92 8.80 13.92
CA PRO A 192 7.80 9.22 15.31
C PRO A 192 7.22 10.63 15.48
N VAL A 193 7.15 11.40 14.39
CA VAL A 193 6.67 12.78 14.38
C VAL A 193 5.78 13.05 13.16
N ILE A 194 4.79 13.92 13.31
CA ILE A 194 4.09 14.54 12.19
C ILE A 194 4.88 15.81 11.86
N LYS A 195 5.55 15.82 10.71
CA LYS A 195 6.52 16.85 10.34
C LYS A 195 6.21 17.45 8.97
N PRO A 196 6.06 18.80 8.87
CA PRO A 196 5.96 19.46 7.56
C PRO A 196 7.27 19.30 6.78
N THR A 197 7.14 19.00 5.50
CA THR A 197 8.26 18.89 4.56
C THR A 197 8.08 19.88 3.41
N HIS A 198 9.17 20.20 2.69
CA HIS A 198 9.14 21.03 1.49
C HIS A 198 8.78 20.24 0.22
N TRP A 199 8.14 19.10 0.35
CA TRP A 199 7.70 18.26 -0.77
C TRP A 199 6.23 18.51 -1.10
N GLY A 200 5.80 17.95 -2.23
CA GLY A 200 4.41 17.98 -2.68
C GLY A 200 4.10 19.11 -3.64
N TYR A 201 2.98 18.95 -4.34
CA TYR A 201 2.51 19.82 -5.41
C TYR A 201 2.37 21.30 -5.00
N ARG A 202 1.89 21.57 -3.79
CA ARG A 202 1.73 22.94 -3.24
C ARG A 202 2.97 23.46 -2.50
N GLY A 203 4.11 22.77 -2.60
CA GLY A 203 5.37 23.15 -1.94
C GLY A 203 5.49 22.74 -0.48
N TRP A 204 4.53 21.99 0.05
CA TRP A 204 4.62 21.36 1.36
C TRP A 204 3.73 20.12 1.48
N TRP A 205 4.11 19.23 2.35
CA TRP A 205 3.41 17.99 2.68
C TRP A 205 3.71 17.60 4.14
N LEU A 206 2.86 16.76 4.76
CA LEU A 206 3.06 16.27 6.12
C LEU A 206 3.65 14.86 6.11
N GLY A 207 4.92 14.74 6.49
CA GLY A 207 5.57 13.47 6.74
C GLY A 207 4.98 12.78 7.98
N THR A 208 3.99 11.92 7.78
CA THR A 208 3.25 11.21 8.84
C THR A 208 3.51 9.71 8.83
N GLY A 209 3.83 9.14 7.67
CA GLY A 209 3.90 7.69 7.48
C GLY A 209 2.51 7.06 7.21
N GLY A 210 2.47 5.73 7.20
CA GLY A 210 1.24 5.00 6.96
C GLY A 210 0.85 4.90 5.48
N ILE A 211 -0.45 4.89 5.19
CA ILE A 211 -1.01 4.85 3.83
C ILE A 211 -1.94 6.03 3.65
N GLU A 212 -1.74 6.81 2.60
CA GLU A 212 -2.52 8.00 2.28
C GLU A 212 -3.23 7.90 0.93
N TRP A 213 -4.21 8.77 0.72
CA TRP A 213 -5.03 8.88 -0.48
C TRP A 213 -4.65 10.14 -1.25
N ALA A 214 -3.95 9.98 -2.36
CA ALA A 214 -3.58 11.09 -3.24
C ALA A 214 -4.72 11.39 -4.21
N PHE A 215 -5.36 12.55 -4.06
CA PHE A 215 -6.51 13.03 -4.84
C PHE A 215 -6.62 14.57 -4.72
N PRO A 216 -7.10 15.30 -5.72
CA PRO A 216 -7.48 14.91 -7.09
C PRO A 216 -6.31 14.92 -8.07
N VAL A 217 -5.12 15.25 -7.61
CA VAL A 217 -3.89 15.34 -8.41
C VAL A 217 -2.84 14.37 -7.92
N ASP A 218 -1.73 14.32 -8.62
CA ASP A 218 -0.55 13.52 -8.40
C ASP A 218 0.13 13.73 -7.02
N GLU A 219 1.13 12.92 -6.75
CA GLU A 219 1.92 12.90 -5.52
C GLU A 219 1.06 12.66 -4.27
N HIS A 220 1.28 13.43 -3.20
CA HIS A 220 0.70 13.19 -1.89
C HIS A 220 -0.75 13.69 -1.73
N GLY A 221 -1.37 14.17 -2.81
CA GLY A 221 -2.72 14.76 -2.76
C GLY A 221 -2.73 16.16 -2.14
N LEU A 222 -3.93 16.72 -1.95
CA LEU A 222 -4.09 18.10 -1.53
C LEU A 222 -4.89 18.27 -0.23
N ASN A 223 -5.61 17.24 0.21
CA ASN A 223 -6.47 17.27 1.41
C ASN A 223 -5.99 16.29 2.51
N GLU A 224 -4.78 15.77 2.40
CA GLU A 224 -4.19 14.78 3.31
C GLU A 224 -3.88 15.33 4.71
N TYR A 225 -3.86 16.65 4.87
CA TYR A 225 -3.52 17.35 6.11
C TYR A 225 -4.74 17.68 6.98
N ARG A 226 -5.97 17.62 6.42
CA ARG A 226 -7.18 18.06 7.11
C ARG A 226 -8.06 16.90 7.55
N PRO A 227 -8.98 17.13 8.52
CA PRO A 227 -9.93 16.11 8.93
C PRO A 227 -10.87 15.72 7.79
N TRP A 228 -10.96 14.40 7.54
CA TRP A 228 -12.00 13.80 6.72
C TRP A 228 -13.15 13.32 7.61
N GLN A 229 -14.34 13.32 7.03
CA GLN A 229 -15.50 12.69 7.67
C GLN A 229 -15.33 11.18 7.72
N TYR A 230 -16.00 10.52 8.67
CA TYR A 230 -15.94 9.06 8.75
C TYR A 230 -17.23 8.44 9.29
N GLU A 231 -17.42 7.17 9.02
CA GLU A 231 -18.51 6.35 9.53
C GLU A 231 -18.00 4.93 9.79
N LEU A 232 -18.37 4.37 10.96
CA LEU A 232 -18.08 2.98 11.29
C LEU A 232 -19.13 2.08 10.67
N LEU A 233 -18.67 1.03 9.98
CA LEU A 233 -19.53 0.12 9.24
C LEU A 233 -19.47 -1.30 9.82
N SER A 234 -20.57 -2.04 9.70
CA SER A 234 -20.63 -3.43 10.15
C SER A 234 -21.59 -4.25 9.29
N GLY A 235 -21.23 -5.51 9.07
CA GLY A 235 -22.09 -6.53 8.47
C GLY A 235 -21.96 -7.83 9.26
N ASP A 236 -22.57 -8.91 8.77
CA ASP A 236 -22.63 -10.19 9.48
C ASP A 236 -21.23 -10.75 9.77
N ASN A 237 -20.34 -10.76 8.80
CA ASN A 237 -18.97 -11.29 8.90
C ASN A 237 -17.89 -10.26 8.52
N TRP A 238 -18.17 -8.95 8.63
CA TRP A 238 -17.20 -7.92 8.35
C TRP A 238 -17.40 -6.68 9.24
N ARG A 239 -16.32 -5.93 9.43
CA ARG A 239 -16.30 -4.58 10.03
C ARG A 239 -15.54 -3.68 9.10
N GLY A 240 -15.85 -2.38 9.16
CA GLY A 240 -15.19 -1.42 8.28
C GLY A 240 -15.30 0.02 8.77
N ILE A 241 -14.62 0.88 8.04
CA ILE A 241 -14.73 2.33 8.15
C ILE A 241 -14.82 2.90 6.74
N ARG A 242 -15.69 3.87 6.55
CA ARG A 242 -15.71 4.76 5.39
C ARG A 242 -15.17 6.12 5.83
N VAL A 243 -14.21 6.65 5.07
CA VAL A 243 -13.71 8.01 5.20
C VAL A 243 -13.96 8.77 3.90
N TRP A 244 -14.26 10.08 3.98
CA TRP A 244 -14.53 10.87 2.77
C TRP A 244 -14.27 12.35 2.97
N ASP A 245 -14.00 13.03 1.85
CA ASP A 245 -13.86 14.48 1.78
C ASP A 245 -14.34 15.00 0.42
N THR A 246 -14.63 16.31 0.35
CA THR A 246 -14.94 17.00 -0.90
C THR A 246 -13.80 17.94 -1.23
N ASP A 247 -13.26 17.81 -2.43
CA ASP A 247 -12.18 18.65 -2.90
C ASP A 247 -12.63 20.09 -3.17
N ASP A 248 -11.87 21.06 -2.63
CA ASP A 248 -12.23 22.48 -2.66
C ASP A 248 -12.14 23.09 -4.05
N CYS A 249 -11.29 22.58 -4.92
CA CYS A 249 -11.08 23.09 -6.27
C CYS A 249 -12.11 22.56 -7.26
N THR A 250 -12.30 21.25 -7.29
CA THR A 250 -13.13 20.57 -8.27
C THR A 250 -14.56 20.32 -7.80
N GLY A 251 -14.81 20.37 -6.49
CA GLY A 251 -16.08 19.94 -5.90
C GLY A 251 -16.35 18.44 -5.98
N MET A 252 -15.39 17.64 -6.49
CA MET A 252 -15.51 16.18 -6.49
C MET A 252 -15.38 15.61 -5.08
N THR A 253 -16.10 14.53 -4.82
CA THR A 253 -16.01 13.80 -3.55
C THR A 253 -15.21 12.53 -3.73
N ILE A 254 -14.25 12.31 -2.82
CA ILE A 254 -13.54 11.04 -2.65
C ILE A 254 -14.05 10.34 -1.40
N GLU A 255 -14.43 9.07 -1.54
CA GLU A 255 -14.75 8.16 -0.45
C GLU A 255 -13.79 6.98 -0.50
N VAL A 256 -13.28 6.53 0.64
CA VAL A 256 -12.52 5.28 0.76
C VAL A 256 -13.16 4.43 1.84
N THR A 257 -13.61 3.24 1.45
CA THR A 257 -14.16 2.26 2.39
C THR A 257 -13.12 1.16 2.62
N LEU A 258 -12.78 0.92 3.89
CA LEU A 258 -11.91 -0.15 4.35
C LEU A 258 -12.76 -1.22 5.01
N ARG A 259 -12.59 -2.49 4.62
CA ARG A 259 -13.33 -3.62 5.19
C ARG A 259 -12.38 -4.76 5.56
N LEU A 260 -12.60 -5.33 6.75
CA LEU A 260 -12.01 -6.58 7.20
C LEU A 260 -13.08 -7.64 7.38
N TYR A 261 -12.76 -8.85 6.97
CA TYR A 261 -13.62 -10.02 7.13
C TYR A 261 -13.10 -10.93 8.24
N GLY A 262 -14.03 -11.59 8.95
CA GLY A 262 -13.67 -12.62 9.91
C GLY A 262 -13.01 -13.80 9.17
N GLY A 263 -11.83 -14.23 9.64
CA GLY A 263 -11.12 -15.38 9.06
C GLY A 263 -10.23 -15.05 7.86
N SER A 264 -10.02 -13.76 7.51
CA SER A 264 -9.14 -13.33 6.42
C SER A 264 -8.13 -12.28 6.87
N SER A 265 -6.90 -12.34 6.34
CA SER A 265 -5.88 -11.28 6.48
C SER A 265 -5.98 -10.23 5.38
N ASP A 266 -6.98 -10.31 4.52
CA ASP A 266 -7.20 -9.38 3.41
C ASP A 266 -7.87 -8.08 3.91
N LEU A 267 -7.29 -6.95 3.57
CA LEU A 267 -7.89 -5.62 3.69
C LEU A 267 -8.49 -5.25 2.33
N VAL A 268 -9.81 -5.19 2.26
CA VAL A 268 -10.51 -4.73 1.07
C VAL A 268 -10.62 -3.22 1.12
N ILE A 269 -10.02 -2.55 0.14
CA ILE A 269 -10.05 -1.09 -0.05
C ILE A 269 -10.96 -0.78 -1.24
N THR A 270 -12.00 0.00 -1.00
CA THR A 270 -12.97 0.39 -2.04
C THR A 270 -13.01 1.91 -2.17
N PRO A 271 -12.23 2.50 -3.06
CA PRO A 271 -12.36 3.91 -3.41
C PRO A 271 -13.62 4.15 -4.24
N ARG A 272 -14.21 5.33 -4.06
CA ARG A 272 -15.27 5.87 -4.90
C ARG A 272 -15.04 7.35 -5.10
N ILE A 273 -15.00 7.79 -6.36
CA ILE A 273 -14.90 9.19 -6.72
C ILE A 273 -16.18 9.60 -7.43
N THR A 274 -16.79 10.67 -6.95
CA THR A 274 -18.04 11.21 -7.50
C THR A 274 -17.81 12.65 -7.93
N ASN A 275 -18.20 12.96 -9.15
CA ASN A 275 -18.28 14.33 -9.64
C ASN A 275 -19.74 14.81 -9.58
N PRO A 276 -20.16 15.51 -8.51
CA PRO A 276 -21.54 15.99 -8.38
C PRO A 276 -21.80 17.29 -9.16
N THR A 277 -20.77 17.85 -9.82
CA THR A 277 -20.86 19.15 -10.50
C THR A 277 -21.49 19.04 -11.88
N GLY A 278 -21.78 20.20 -12.49
CA GLY A 278 -22.28 20.28 -13.87
C GLY A 278 -21.22 20.23 -14.96
N GLU A 279 -19.94 20.09 -14.59
CA GLU A 279 -18.80 20.12 -15.51
C GLU A 279 -17.98 18.84 -15.38
N ALA A 280 -17.23 18.48 -16.42
CA ALA A 280 -16.30 17.35 -16.37
C ALA A 280 -14.97 17.80 -15.76
N HIS A 281 -14.39 16.99 -14.87
CA HIS A 281 -13.12 17.28 -14.22
C HIS A 281 -12.06 16.21 -14.51
N PRO A 282 -10.81 16.60 -14.82
CA PRO A 282 -9.70 15.67 -14.82
C PRO A 282 -9.34 15.28 -13.39
N LEU A 283 -8.90 14.04 -13.20
CA LEU A 283 -8.45 13.54 -11.90
C LEU A 283 -7.32 12.54 -12.03
N GLN A 284 -6.58 12.43 -10.95
CA GLN A 284 -5.76 11.29 -10.58
C GLN A 284 -6.17 10.78 -9.21
N PHE A 285 -5.98 9.47 -9.00
CA PHE A 285 -6.12 8.85 -7.68
C PHE A 285 -5.03 7.80 -7.47
N TRP A 286 -4.36 7.90 -6.33
CA TRP A 286 -3.33 6.96 -5.91
C TRP A 286 -3.42 6.64 -4.42
N ILE A 287 -3.11 5.39 -4.09
CA ILE A 287 -2.92 4.90 -2.71
C ILE A 287 -1.42 4.86 -2.48
N ASN A 288 -0.88 5.72 -1.61
CA ASN A 288 0.53 5.74 -1.27
C ASN A 288 0.79 4.99 0.04
N ALA A 289 1.40 3.82 -0.04
CA ALA A 289 1.82 3.07 1.14
C ALA A 289 3.31 3.30 1.43
N MET A 290 3.59 4.00 2.52
CA MET A 290 4.94 4.15 3.09
C MET A 290 5.24 2.93 3.96
N LEU A 291 6.20 2.09 3.55
CA LEU A 291 6.41 0.76 4.09
C LEU A 291 7.86 0.56 4.58
N THR A 292 8.02 -0.38 5.52
CA THR A 292 9.36 -0.84 5.96
C THR A 292 9.54 -2.34 5.83
N LEU A 293 8.55 -3.15 6.16
CA LEU A 293 8.45 -4.61 6.08
C LEU A 293 9.49 -5.40 6.90
N SER A 294 10.57 -4.76 7.35
CA SER A 294 11.70 -5.44 8.02
C SER A 294 11.42 -5.84 9.47
N GLY A 295 10.29 -5.39 10.04
CA GLY A 295 10.02 -5.49 11.49
C GLY A 295 10.75 -4.43 12.33
N SER A 296 11.58 -3.61 11.70
CA SER A 296 12.15 -2.36 12.24
C SER A 296 11.67 -1.16 11.41
N ASN A 297 11.90 0.07 11.89
CA ASN A 297 11.39 1.27 11.20
C ASN A 297 12.33 1.75 10.06
N VAL A 298 12.98 0.79 9.39
CA VAL A 298 13.83 1.01 8.21
C VAL A 298 13.74 -0.23 7.29
N PRO A 299 13.77 -0.10 5.96
CA PRO A 299 13.87 -1.24 5.06
C PRO A 299 15.20 -1.99 5.25
N SER A 300 15.20 -3.31 5.12
CA SER A 300 16.41 -4.13 5.20
C SER A 300 17.04 -4.35 3.82
N SER A 301 18.27 -4.90 3.81
CA SER A 301 18.91 -5.33 2.56
C SER A 301 18.26 -6.55 1.91
N GLY A 302 17.33 -7.22 2.59
CA GLY A 302 16.55 -8.33 2.06
C GLY A 302 15.28 -7.91 1.30
N LEU A 303 14.98 -6.61 1.26
CA LEU A 303 13.77 -6.13 0.59
C LEU A 303 13.87 -6.29 -0.93
N ARG A 304 12.84 -6.92 -1.51
CA ARG A 304 12.65 -7.16 -2.92
C ARG A 304 11.28 -6.67 -3.40
N PHE A 305 11.24 -6.22 -4.65
CA PHE A 305 10.01 -5.80 -5.33
C PHE A 305 9.60 -6.85 -6.35
N TRP A 306 8.36 -7.30 -6.25
CA TRP A 306 7.75 -8.18 -7.24
C TRP A 306 6.71 -7.41 -8.03
N ILE A 307 7.05 -7.08 -9.27
CA ILE A 307 6.18 -6.37 -10.21
C ILE A 307 6.13 -7.18 -11.51
N PRO A 308 4.99 -7.76 -11.90
CA PRO A 308 4.86 -8.53 -13.14
C PRO A 308 4.74 -7.60 -14.37
N ALA A 309 5.82 -6.94 -14.71
CA ALA A 309 5.99 -6.05 -15.85
C ALA A 309 7.33 -6.32 -16.52
N ASP A 310 7.45 -6.00 -17.80
CA ASP A 310 8.70 -6.13 -18.57
C ASP A 310 9.50 -4.82 -18.59
N THR A 311 8.81 -3.71 -18.34
CA THR A 311 9.39 -2.35 -18.37
C THR A 311 8.85 -1.46 -17.26
N MET A 312 9.66 -0.47 -16.88
CA MET A 312 9.28 0.60 -15.97
C MET A 312 9.60 1.96 -16.56
N MET A 313 8.77 2.96 -16.30
CA MET A 313 9.01 4.34 -16.70
C MET A 313 9.61 5.13 -15.55
N VAL A 314 10.69 5.86 -15.81
CA VAL A 314 11.33 6.71 -14.81
C VAL A 314 10.40 7.90 -14.48
N HIS A 315 10.00 8.02 -13.21
CA HIS A 315 9.28 9.18 -12.70
C HIS A 315 10.25 10.32 -12.36
N SER A 316 11.22 10.02 -11.49
CA SER A 316 12.21 10.98 -11.01
C SER A 316 13.43 10.21 -10.50
N THR A 317 14.61 10.81 -10.61
CA THR A 317 15.83 10.16 -10.13
C THR A 317 16.94 11.15 -9.84
N GLY A 318 17.75 10.87 -8.80
CA GLY A 318 19.05 11.47 -8.56
C GLY A 318 20.21 10.63 -9.10
N ASP A 319 19.91 9.49 -9.76
CA ASP A 319 20.91 8.56 -10.28
C ASP A 319 21.23 8.88 -11.74
N GLY A 320 22.39 9.51 -11.98
CA GLY A 320 22.84 9.87 -13.33
C GLY A 320 23.18 8.69 -14.27
N SER A 321 23.08 7.44 -13.81
CA SER A 321 23.20 6.25 -14.65
C SER A 321 21.86 5.84 -15.28
N LEU A 322 20.76 6.45 -14.85
CA LEU A 322 19.41 6.25 -15.40
C LEU A 322 19.08 7.34 -16.42
N PRO A 323 18.20 7.04 -17.37
CA PRO A 323 17.76 8.03 -18.34
C PRO A 323 16.83 9.08 -17.67
N GLU A 324 16.57 10.16 -18.41
CA GLU A 324 15.68 11.24 -17.97
C GLU A 324 14.26 10.75 -17.65
N PRO A 325 13.51 11.46 -16.78
CA PRO A 325 12.11 11.20 -16.50
C PRO A 325 11.28 10.99 -17.78
N ARG A 326 10.28 10.13 -17.73
CA ARG A 326 9.43 9.64 -18.83
C ARG A 326 10.11 8.64 -19.78
N SER A 327 11.39 8.35 -19.59
CA SER A 327 12.06 7.29 -20.34
C SER A 327 11.71 5.92 -19.75
N THR A 328 11.63 4.91 -20.63
CA THR A 328 11.39 3.53 -20.25
C THR A 328 12.70 2.78 -20.08
N ILE A 329 12.78 1.96 -19.03
CA ILE A 329 13.87 1.02 -18.77
C ILE A 329 13.34 -0.41 -18.74
N SER A 330 14.18 -1.40 -19.03
CA SER A 330 13.83 -2.82 -18.82
C SER A 330 13.71 -3.12 -17.33
N TRP A 331 12.80 -4.02 -16.98
CA TRP A 331 12.56 -4.46 -15.61
C TRP A 331 12.64 -6.00 -15.53
N PRO A 332 13.22 -6.59 -14.47
CA PRO A 332 13.87 -5.91 -13.35
C PRO A 332 15.31 -5.44 -13.61
N ILE A 333 15.95 -5.90 -14.70
CA ILE A 333 17.36 -5.66 -14.96
C ILE A 333 17.52 -4.56 -16.02
N TYR A 334 18.28 -3.51 -15.65
CA TYR A 334 18.69 -2.45 -16.56
C TYR A 334 20.17 -2.12 -16.38
N ASN A 335 20.94 -2.12 -17.48
CA ASN A 335 22.39 -1.87 -17.49
C ASN A 335 23.18 -2.74 -16.48
N GLY A 336 22.75 -4.00 -16.28
CA GLY A 336 23.39 -4.95 -15.36
C GLY A 336 23.06 -4.76 -13.88
N ARG A 337 22.15 -3.83 -13.52
CA ARG A 337 21.60 -3.66 -12.17
C ARG A 337 20.22 -4.31 -12.09
N ASP A 338 19.98 -5.06 -11.04
CA ASP A 338 18.68 -5.69 -10.75
C ASP A 338 17.88 -4.81 -9.78
N PHE A 339 17.01 -3.97 -10.32
CA PHE A 339 16.17 -3.03 -9.55
C PHE A 339 15.04 -3.71 -8.77
N SER A 340 14.85 -5.02 -8.89
CA SER A 340 13.99 -5.75 -7.95
C SER A 340 14.57 -5.78 -6.54
N HIS A 341 15.87 -5.53 -6.37
CA HIS A 341 16.56 -5.47 -5.10
C HIS A 341 16.65 -4.03 -4.58
N TYR A 342 16.15 -3.79 -3.38
CA TYR A 342 16.23 -2.48 -2.73
C TYR A 342 17.68 -1.96 -2.61
N THR A 343 18.65 -2.84 -2.42
CA THR A 343 20.07 -2.48 -2.33
C THR A 343 20.64 -1.81 -3.58
N GLU A 344 19.96 -1.94 -4.72
CA GLU A 344 20.36 -1.29 -5.97
C GLU A 344 19.84 0.16 -6.12
N TRP A 345 19.02 0.62 -5.17
CA TRP A 345 18.43 1.96 -5.17
C TRP A 345 19.30 2.93 -4.34
N HIS A 346 20.48 3.28 -4.87
CA HIS A 346 21.51 4.07 -4.16
C HIS A 346 21.15 5.56 -4.04
N LYS A 347 20.35 6.08 -4.98
CA LYS A 347 19.85 7.45 -5.04
C LYS A 347 18.32 7.42 -4.98
N TYR A 348 17.71 8.59 -4.70
CA TYR A 348 16.25 8.64 -4.81
C TYR A 348 15.82 8.28 -6.22
N LEU A 349 14.77 7.49 -6.31
CA LEU A 349 14.29 6.96 -7.58
C LEU A 349 12.81 6.62 -7.48
N GLY A 350 12.03 7.13 -8.42
CA GLY A 350 10.64 6.74 -8.66
C GLY A 350 10.51 6.03 -10.00
N LEU A 351 9.81 4.89 -10.01
CA LEU A 351 9.52 4.10 -11.21
C LEU A 351 8.03 3.79 -11.28
N PHE A 352 7.40 3.99 -12.45
CA PHE A 352 6.05 3.53 -12.77
C PHE A 352 6.09 2.24 -13.55
N ALA A 353 5.31 1.24 -13.15
CA ALA A 353 5.01 0.08 -13.97
C ALA A 353 3.68 0.33 -14.72
N THR A 354 3.78 0.65 -16.00
CA THR A 354 2.61 0.99 -16.81
C THR A 354 1.85 -0.22 -17.35
N GLU A 355 2.40 -1.43 -17.18
CA GLU A 355 1.84 -2.68 -17.67
C GLU A 355 1.77 -3.79 -16.60
N ALA A 356 1.78 -3.42 -15.31
CA ALA A 356 1.65 -4.40 -14.23
C ALA A 356 0.30 -5.12 -14.29
N ARG A 357 0.30 -6.45 -14.03
CA ARG A 357 -0.85 -7.32 -14.33
C ARG A 357 -1.47 -7.89 -13.05
N GLY A 358 -2.59 -7.34 -12.63
CA GLY A 358 -3.50 -7.91 -11.63
C GLY A 358 -3.00 -7.91 -10.19
N ALA A 359 -1.69 -7.92 -9.96
CA ALA A 359 -1.10 -7.82 -8.63
C ALA A 359 0.34 -7.31 -8.69
N ALA A 360 0.83 -6.78 -7.58
CA ALA A 360 2.21 -6.39 -7.35
C ALA A 360 2.50 -6.44 -5.85
N GLY A 361 3.77 -6.47 -5.44
CA GLY A 361 4.10 -6.53 -4.03
C GLY A 361 5.58 -6.26 -3.74
N ALA A 362 5.87 -6.26 -2.45
CA ALA A 362 7.21 -6.18 -1.92
C ALA A 362 7.39 -7.23 -0.80
N TYR A 363 8.57 -7.80 -0.69
CA TYR A 363 8.89 -8.83 0.29
C TYR A 363 10.29 -8.64 0.86
N ASP A 364 10.40 -8.59 2.17
CA ASP A 364 11.69 -8.60 2.87
C ASP A 364 12.08 -10.05 3.19
N GLU A 365 13.03 -10.61 2.47
CA GLU A 365 13.47 -12.00 2.61
C GLU A 365 14.17 -12.28 3.95
N ILE A 366 14.76 -11.26 4.59
CA ILE A 366 15.39 -11.40 5.91
C ILE A 366 14.33 -11.43 7.00
N ALA A 367 13.35 -10.54 6.93
CA ALA A 367 12.22 -10.53 7.85
C ALA A 367 11.20 -11.64 7.55
N ASP A 368 11.27 -12.24 6.37
CA ASP A 368 10.32 -13.24 5.86
C ASP A 368 8.88 -12.72 5.88
N GLN A 369 8.71 -11.46 5.40
CA GLN A 369 7.45 -10.72 5.43
C GLN A 369 7.33 -9.73 4.27
N GLY A 370 6.12 -9.61 3.71
CA GLY A 370 5.82 -8.73 2.60
C GLY A 370 4.40 -8.17 2.63
N LEU A 371 4.07 -7.44 1.59
CA LEU A 371 2.75 -6.91 1.30
C LEU A 371 2.44 -7.12 -0.17
N VAL A 372 1.23 -7.57 -0.45
CA VAL A 372 0.67 -7.72 -1.81
C VAL A 372 -0.49 -6.75 -1.97
N ARG A 373 -0.55 -6.11 -3.14
CA ARG A 373 -1.72 -5.43 -3.69
C ARG A 373 -2.22 -6.22 -4.88
N SER A 374 -3.51 -6.58 -4.90
CA SER A 374 -4.21 -7.17 -6.04
C SER A 374 -5.39 -6.30 -6.44
N TYR A 375 -5.63 -6.19 -7.74
CA TYR A 375 -6.64 -5.30 -8.31
C TYR A 375 -7.30 -5.95 -9.54
N PRO A 376 -8.58 -5.59 -9.88
CA PRO A 376 -9.30 -6.23 -10.97
C PRO A 376 -8.72 -5.87 -12.34
N PRO A 377 -8.77 -6.80 -13.31
CA PRO A 377 -8.44 -6.51 -14.69
C PRO A 377 -9.29 -5.36 -15.26
N GLY A 378 -8.66 -4.42 -15.96
CA GLY A 378 -9.34 -3.23 -16.51
C GLY A 378 -9.72 -2.15 -15.49
N GLY A 379 -9.29 -2.34 -14.23
CA GLY A 379 -9.43 -1.37 -13.13
C GLY A 379 -8.15 -0.53 -12.94
N PRO A 380 -7.80 -0.19 -11.70
CA PRO A 380 -6.65 0.64 -11.35
C PRO A 380 -5.34 -0.13 -11.57
N GLN A 381 -4.67 0.13 -12.68
CA GLN A 381 -3.50 -0.63 -13.12
C GLN A 381 -2.16 0.03 -12.79
N GLY A 382 -2.16 1.27 -12.31
CA GLY A 382 -0.94 1.97 -11.94
C GLY A 382 -0.24 1.32 -10.75
N VAL A 383 1.06 1.09 -10.87
CA VAL A 383 1.97 0.72 -9.79
C VAL A 383 3.16 1.65 -9.84
N LYS A 384 3.51 2.26 -8.70
CA LYS A 384 4.73 3.06 -8.60
C LYS A 384 5.54 2.60 -7.40
N LEU A 385 6.83 2.53 -7.58
CA LEU A 385 7.80 2.42 -6.50
C LEU A 385 8.52 3.75 -6.34
N PHE A 386 8.78 4.14 -5.09
CA PHE A 386 9.69 5.23 -4.80
C PHE A 386 10.58 4.86 -3.61
N CYS A 387 11.88 4.99 -3.80
CA CYS A 387 12.85 4.79 -2.73
C CYS A 387 13.61 6.08 -2.48
N LEU A 388 13.80 6.41 -1.22
CA LEU A 388 14.43 7.65 -0.76
C LEU A 388 15.94 7.71 -1.07
N GLY A 389 16.57 6.52 -1.23
CA GLY A 389 18.01 6.43 -1.53
C GLY A 389 18.87 7.23 -0.56
N ASP A 390 19.54 8.24 -1.08
CA ASP A 390 20.44 9.13 -0.31
C ASP A 390 19.77 10.42 0.18
N LEU A 391 18.46 10.60 0.01
CA LEU A 391 17.76 11.77 0.55
C LEU A 391 17.95 11.86 2.07
N PRO A 392 18.27 13.05 2.61
CA PRO A 392 18.43 13.23 4.05
C PRO A 392 17.13 12.92 4.82
N ALA A 393 17.21 12.10 5.87
CA ALA A 393 16.04 11.70 6.64
C ALA A 393 15.42 12.84 7.45
N ASP A 394 16.23 13.84 7.85
CA ASP A 394 15.80 15.04 8.57
C ASP A 394 14.81 15.92 7.77
N LEU A 395 14.64 15.67 6.48
CA LEU A 395 13.59 16.30 5.67
C LEU A 395 12.18 15.91 6.11
N TYR A 396 11.96 14.68 6.63
CA TYR A 396 10.62 14.16 6.93
C TYR A 396 10.49 13.49 8.31
N THR A 397 11.59 13.20 9.02
CA THR A 397 11.60 12.59 10.35
C THR A 397 12.69 13.21 11.23
N ASP A 398 12.72 12.84 12.54
CA ASP A 398 13.71 13.35 13.50
C ASP A 398 14.61 12.25 14.08
N ASP A 399 14.37 10.97 13.75
CA ASP A 399 15.11 9.82 14.30
C ASP A 399 16.00 9.11 13.28
N GLY A 400 16.04 9.59 12.03
CA GLY A 400 16.81 8.99 10.96
C GLY A 400 16.20 7.72 10.36
N SER A 401 15.01 7.33 10.77
CA SER A 401 14.26 6.22 10.17
C SER A 401 13.96 6.46 8.68
N ARG A 402 13.71 5.39 7.92
CA ARG A 402 13.53 5.43 6.48
C ARG A 402 12.41 4.50 6.04
N TYR A 403 11.83 4.79 4.87
CA TYR A 403 10.80 3.96 4.24
C TYR A 403 11.03 3.88 2.73
N PHE A 404 10.28 3.02 2.09
CA PHE A 404 10.04 3.07 0.65
C PHE A 404 8.53 3.24 0.43
N GLU A 405 8.16 3.73 -0.75
CA GLU A 405 6.77 3.90 -1.13
C GLU A 405 6.38 2.85 -2.16
N PHE A 406 5.26 2.21 -1.89
CA PHE A 406 4.58 1.31 -2.81
C PHE A 406 3.20 1.89 -3.10
N TRP A 407 2.99 2.28 -4.35
CA TRP A 407 1.79 2.99 -4.76
C TRP A 407 0.89 2.12 -5.62
N GLY A 408 -0.42 2.21 -5.38
CA GLY A 408 -1.48 1.71 -6.24
C GLY A 408 -2.25 2.84 -6.88
N GLY A 409 -2.29 2.94 -8.22
CA GLY A 409 -2.93 4.04 -8.94
C GLY A 409 -4.13 3.61 -9.76
N TYR A 410 -5.16 4.47 -9.82
CA TYR A 410 -6.19 4.38 -10.85
C TYR A 410 -5.62 4.74 -12.23
N ASN A 411 -4.68 5.67 -12.25
CA ASN A 411 -3.94 6.15 -13.41
C ASN A 411 -2.64 5.35 -13.59
N TYR A 412 -2.04 5.38 -14.78
CA TYR A 412 -0.77 4.69 -15.07
C TYR A 412 0.45 5.43 -14.58
N SER A 413 0.41 6.76 -14.61
CA SER A 413 1.49 7.62 -14.13
C SER A 413 0.92 8.91 -13.54
N PHE A 414 1.80 9.79 -13.05
CA PHE A 414 1.44 11.15 -12.61
C PHE A 414 1.39 12.17 -13.75
N PHE A 415 1.67 11.76 -14.96
CA PHE A 415 1.75 12.71 -16.07
C PHE A 415 0.35 13.11 -16.58
N PRO A 416 0.16 14.37 -17.02
CA PRO A 416 -1.16 14.89 -17.42
C PRO A 416 -1.86 14.07 -18.52
N GLU A 417 -1.11 13.42 -19.41
CA GLU A 417 -1.65 12.54 -20.45
C GLU A 417 -2.40 11.32 -19.93
N ASP A 418 -2.11 10.91 -18.68
CA ASP A 418 -2.74 9.79 -18.01
C ASP A 418 -3.90 10.21 -17.08
N TYR A 419 -4.25 11.49 -17.05
CA TYR A 419 -5.40 11.96 -16.29
C TYR A 419 -6.69 11.38 -16.87
N VAL A 420 -7.56 10.92 -15.99
CA VAL A 420 -8.91 10.47 -16.36
C VAL A 420 -9.87 11.61 -16.18
N THR A 421 -10.71 11.86 -17.20
CA THR A 421 -11.77 12.85 -17.11
C THR A 421 -13.05 12.21 -16.61
N LEU A 422 -13.55 12.66 -15.45
CA LEU A 422 -14.83 12.22 -14.90
C LEU A 422 -15.95 13.15 -15.33
N PRO A 423 -16.93 12.68 -16.14
CA PRO A 423 -18.02 13.53 -16.62
C PRO A 423 -18.88 14.11 -15.49
N ALA A 424 -19.61 15.17 -15.78
CA ALA A 424 -20.61 15.75 -14.88
C ALA A 424 -21.60 14.70 -14.38
N GLY A 425 -21.84 14.65 -13.07
CA GLY A 425 -22.75 13.71 -12.42
C GLY A 425 -22.27 12.26 -12.38
N ALA A 426 -21.07 11.95 -12.90
CA ALA A 426 -20.56 10.57 -12.95
C ALA A 426 -19.86 10.15 -11.66
N SER A 427 -19.73 8.84 -11.46
CA SER A 427 -18.95 8.23 -10.39
C SER A 427 -18.14 7.06 -10.91
N ILE A 428 -16.96 6.86 -10.36
CA ILE A 428 -16.15 5.65 -10.54
C ILE A 428 -15.92 4.99 -9.18
N THR A 429 -15.88 3.68 -9.17
CA THR A 429 -15.56 2.89 -7.97
C THR A 429 -14.96 1.57 -8.39
N TRP A 430 -14.08 1.03 -7.55
CA TRP A 430 -13.45 -0.26 -7.73
C TRP A 430 -13.08 -0.87 -6.38
N GLU A 431 -12.58 -2.10 -6.38
CA GLU A 431 -12.15 -2.80 -5.17
C GLU A 431 -10.72 -3.29 -5.37
N GLU A 432 -9.89 -3.10 -4.37
CA GLU A 432 -8.53 -3.61 -4.30
C GLU A 432 -8.37 -4.47 -3.05
N HIS A 433 -7.54 -5.51 -3.16
CA HIS A 433 -7.19 -6.43 -2.09
C HIS A 433 -5.75 -6.18 -1.69
N TRP A 434 -5.54 -5.81 -0.44
CA TRP A 434 -4.22 -5.58 0.13
C TRP A 434 -4.02 -6.53 1.32
N TYR A 435 -2.95 -7.33 1.33
CA TYR A 435 -2.75 -8.27 2.40
C TYR A 435 -1.27 -8.49 2.75
N PRO A 436 -0.95 -8.75 4.06
CA PRO A 436 0.37 -9.19 4.46
C PRO A 436 0.64 -10.57 3.89
N VAL A 437 1.89 -10.86 3.60
CA VAL A 437 2.38 -12.18 3.24
C VAL A 437 3.63 -12.47 4.04
N HIS A 438 3.74 -13.68 4.65
CA HIS A 438 4.90 -14.05 5.44
C HIS A 438 5.12 -15.55 5.43
N GLY A 439 6.32 -15.99 5.88
CA GLY A 439 6.64 -17.39 6.09
C GLY A 439 6.87 -18.22 4.83
N ILE A 440 6.92 -17.60 3.64
CA ILE A 440 7.06 -18.31 2.36
C ILE A 440 8.42 -18.11 1.68
N GLY A 441 9.30 -17.29 2.26
CA GLY A 441 10.70 -17.14 1.84
C GLY A 441 10.96 -16.26 0.63
N GLY A 442 9.93 -15.64 0.06
CA GLY A 442 10.01 -14.76 -1.10
C GLY A 442 8.63 -14.46 -1.67
N LEU A 443 8.57 -13.79 -2.83
CA LEU A 443 7.33 -13.52 -3.57
C LEU A 443 7.63 -13.63 -5.07
N GLY A 444 7.01 -14.60 -5.74
CA GLY A 444 7.16 -14.83 -7.18
C GLY A 444 5.84 -14.78 -7.95
N TRP A 445 4.71 -14.87 -7.24
CA TRP A 445 3.37 -14.74 -7.79
C TRP A 445 2.34 -14.42 -6.71
N ALA A 446 1.30 -13.68 -7.06
CA ALA A 446 0.16 -13.43 -6.19
C ALA A 446 -1.12 -13.10 -6.97
N ASN A 447 -2.28 -13.30 -6.31
CA ASN A 447 -3.59 -12.80 -6.71
C ASN A 447 -4.32 -12.22 -5.49
N GLY A 448 -5.64 -12.08 -5.51
CA GLY A 448 -6.43 -11.55 -4.37
C GLY A 448 -6.50 -12.48 -3.15
N GLU A 449 -6.10 -13.75 -3.27
CA GLU A 449 -6.29 -14.76 -2.23
C GLU A 449 -5.00 -15.49 -1.85
N LEU A 450 -4.09 -15.67 -2.79
CA LEU A 450 -2.89 -16.51 -2.66
C LEU A 450 -1.63 -15.76 -3.05
N ALA A 451 -0.51 -16.11 -2.41
CA ALA A 451 0.83 -15.70 -2.83
C ALA A 451 1.78 -16.92 -2.79
N ALA A 452 2.66 -17.04 -3.78
CA ALA A 452 3.57 -18.17 -3.91
C ALA A 452 5.01 -17.72 -4.19
N ALA A 453 5.96 -18.52 -3.74
CA ALA A 453 7.38 -18.34 -3.97
C ALA A 453 8.03 -19.64 -4.43
N LEU A 454 9.00 -19.52 -5.34
CA LEU A 454 9.94 -20.56 -5.71
C LEU A 454 11.35 -19.97 -5.66
N LYS A 455 12.23 -20.52 -4.85
CA LYS A 455 13.61 -20.06 -4.71
C LYS A 455 14.58 -21.21 -4.90
N VAL A 456 15.60 -21.00 -5.73
CA VAL A 456 16.68 -21.97 -5.96
C VAL A 456 17.98 -21.36 -5.48
N SER A 457 18.65 -22.03 -4.54
CA SER A 457 19.91 -21.54 -3.97
C SER A 457 20.84 -22.71 -3.66
N GLY A 458 21.94 -22.80 -4.43
CA GLY A 458 22.87 -23.91 -4.31
C GLY A 458 22.21 -25.26 -4.60
N GLU A 459 22.18 -26.14 -3.62
CA GLU A 459 21.53 -27.46 -3.70
C GLU A 459 20.15 -27.50 -3.01
N SER A 460 19.53 -26.34 -2.77
CA SER A 460 18.22 -26.22 -2.14
C SER A 460 17.21 -25.57 -3.07
N VAL A 461 16.05 -26.20 -3.23
CA VAL A 461 14.87 -25.66 -3.89
C VAL A 461 13.78 -25.49 -2.86
N GLN A 462 13.36 -24.25 -2.62
CA GLN A 462 12.36 -23.90 -1.63
C GLN A 462 11.08 -23.48 -2.32
N VAL A 463 9.97 -24.00 -1.84
CA VAL A 463 8.59 -23.67 -2.26
C VAL A 463 7.86 -23.07 -1.09
N GLY A 464 7.13 -21.98 -1.33
CA GLY A 464 6.25 -21.33 -0.35
C GLY A 464 4.87 -21.04 -0.93
N LEU A 465 3.83 -21.14 -0.07
CA LEU A 465 2.46 -20.73 -0.38
C LEU A 465 1.81 -20.11 0.84
N TYR A 466 1.20 -18.96 0.64
CA TYR A 466 0.40 -18.22 1.61
C TYR A 466 -1.02 -18.06 1.08
N ALA A 467 -2.02 -18.08 1.96
CA ALA A 467 -3.39 -17.73 1.64
C ALA A 467 -3.93 -16.68 2.62
N THR A 468 -4.76 -15.76 2.12
CA THR A 468 -5.41 -14.72 2.94
C THR A 468 -6.47 -15.27 3.87
N SER A 469 -7.01 -16.46 3.57
CA SER A 469 -7.91 -17.24 4.39
C SER A 469 -7.57 -18.74 4.27
N ARG A 470 -8.11 -19.58 5.15
CA ARG A 470 -7.84 -21.01 5.08
C ARG A 470 -8.27 -21.57 3.73
N ALA A 471 -7.34 -22.09 2.96
CA ALA A 471 -7.54 -22.64 1.62
C ALA A 471 -6.80 -23.95 1.42
N GLU A 472 -7.35 -24.84 0.59
CA GLU A 472 -6.67 -26.03 0.07
C GLU A 472 -6.12 -25.71 -1.32
N ALA A 473 -4.87 -26.12 -1.56
CA ALA A 473 -4.21 -25.99 -2.86
C ALA A 473 -3.36 -27.23 -3.14
N GLN A 474 -3.12 -27.50 -4.43
CA GLN A 474 -2.18 -28.50 -4.90
C GLN A 474 -0.99 -27.79 -5.53
N LEU A 475 0.21 -28.17 -5.11
CA LEU A 475 1.47 -27.66 -5.63
C LEU A 475 2.19 -28.76 -6.38
N ARG A 476 2.66 -28.45 -7.60
CA ARG A 476 3.49 -29.35 -8.40
C ARG A 476 4.80 -28.67 -8.72
N LEU A 477 5.88 -29.25 -8.26
CA LEU A 477 7.23 -28.76 -8.57
C LEU A 477 7.81 -29.59 -9.70
N LEU A 478 8.15 -28.91 -10.78
CA LEU A 478 8.72 -29.51 -12.00
C LEU A 478 10.17 -29.07 -12.17
N GLN A 479 10.96 -29.91 -12.83
CA GLN A 479 12.28 -29.54 -13.37
C GLN A 479 12.37 -30.03 -14.82
N HIS A 480 12.62 -29.13 -15.77
CA HIS A 480 12.62 -29.40 -17.20
C HIS A 480 11.32 -30.08 -17.69
N GLY A 481 10.18 -29.73 -17.07
CA GLY A 481 8.86 -30.29 -17.37
C GLY A 481 8.55 -31.63 -16.71
N GLU A 482 9.51 -32.26 -16.04
CA GLU A 482 9.29 -33.49 -15.28
C GLU A 482 8.86 -33.20 -13.84
N LEU A 483 7.83 -33.88 -13.36
CA LEU A 483 7.36 -33.76 -11.97
C LEU A 483 8.42 -34.29 -11.00
N ARG A 484 8.83 -33.47 -10.06
CA ARG A 484 9.76 -33.81 -8.97
C ARG A 484 9.06 -34.07 -7.67
N GLU A 485 8.13 -33.19 -7.31
CA GLU A 485 7.37 -33.27 -6.06
C GLU A 485 5.94 -32.77 -6.28
N GLU A 486 5.03 -33.28 -5.47
CA GLU A 486 3.63 -32.87 -5.45
C GLU A 486 3.11 -32.83 -4.01
N TRP A 487 2.40 -31.75 -3.65
CA TRP A 487 1.81 -31.58 -2.34
C TRP A 487 0.36 -31.16 -2.46
N VAL A 488 -0.51 -31.72 -1.61
CA VAL A 488 -1.84 -31.16 -1.33
C VAL A 488 -1.74 -30.54 0.05
N VAL A 489 -1.95 -29.24 0.13
CA VAL A 489 -1.71 -28.44 1.33
C VAL A 489 -2.94 -27.65 1.73
N VAL A 490 -3.13 -27.49 3.04
CA VAL A 490 -4.05 -26.52 3.60
C VAL A 490 -3.21 -25.40 4.20
N THR A 491 -3.38 -24.19 3.68
CA THR A 491 -2.62 -23.01 4.08
C THR A 491 -3.57 -21.89 4.55
N GLY A 492 -3.05 -20.89 5.22
CA GLY A 492 -3.80 -19.75 5.74
C GLY A 492 -2.87 -18.71 6.38
N PRO A 493 -3.42 -17.59 6.87
CA PRO A 493 -2.60 -16.52 7.44
C PRO A 493 -1.74 -16.94 8.63
N ASP A 494 -2.21 -17.88 9.43
CA ASP A 494 -1.53 -18.43 10.61
C ASP A 494 -0.76 -19.73 10.34
N ALA A 495 -0.84 -20.25 9.12
CA ALA A 495 -0.23 -21.52 8.72
C ALA A 495 0.24 -21.46 7.24
N PRO A 496 1.20 -20.58 6.89
CA PRO A 496 1.78 -20.58 5.56
C PRO A 496 2.51 -21.89 5.30
N PHE A 497 2.44 -22.39 4.08
CA PHE A 497 3.18 -23.59 3.67
C PHE A 497 4.59 -23.20 3.22
N ARG A 498 5.59 -23.94 3.69
CA ARG A 498 6.98 -23.83 3.22
C ARG A 498 7.65 -25.19 3.26
N GLN A 499 8.27 -25.59 2.15
CA GLN A 499 9.01 -26.83 2.02
C GLN A 499 10.30 -26.60 1.25
N SER A 500 11.35 -27.31 1.64
CA SER A 500 12.62 -27.34 0.91
C SER A 500 12.94 -28.76 0.51
N ILE A 501 13.47 -28.93 -0.71
CA ILE A 501 14.00 -30.21 -1.20
C ILE A 501 15.44 -30.01 -1.64
N THR A 502 16.19 -31.10 -1.74
CA THR A 502 17.51 -31.08 -2.39
C THR A 502 17.35 -31.04 -3.90
N GLY A 503 17.96 -30.07 -4.55
CA GLY A 503 17.93 -29.89 -5.98
C GLY A 503 18.77 -28.71 -6.40
N SER A 504 19.32 -28.75 -7.60
CA SER A 504 20.17 -27.69 -8.17
C SER A 504 19.95 -27.53 -9.67
N GLY A 505 20.58 -26.54 -10.27
CA GLY A 505 20.49 -26.25 -11.70
C GLY A 505 19.22 -25.48 -12.09
N GLU A 506 19.00 -25.38 -13.38
CA GLU A 506 17.93 -24.58 -13.98
C GLU A 506 16.69 -25.43 -14.32
N GLY A 507 15.67 -24.78 -14.89
CA GLY A 507 14.45 -25.43 -15.39
C GLY A 507 13.42 -25.79 -14.33
N TRP A 508 13.54 -25.23 -13.12
CA TRP A 508 12.55 -25.38 -12.09
C TRP A 508 11.31 -24.52 -12.36
N LEU A 509 10.12 -25.07 -12.07
CA LEU A 509 8.83 -24.43 -12.21
C LEU A 509 7.88 -24.93 -11.13
N LEU A 510 7.21 -24.02 -10.43
CA LEU A 510 6.16 -24.36 -9.49
C LEU A 510 4.80 -24.08 -10.12
N GLN A 511 3.95 -25.08 -10.20
CA GLN A 511 2.54 -24.94 -10.56
C GLN A 511 1.68 -24.88 -9.31
N VAL A 512 0.79 -23.87 -9.24
CA VAL A 512 -0.20 -23.69 -8.18
C VAL A 512 -1.57 -24.02 -8.74
N TRP A 513 -2.24 -25.01 -8.13
CA TRP A 513 -3.57 -25.48 -8.54
C TRP A 513 -4.57 -25.30 -7.41
N GLN A 514 -5.81 -24.94 -7.73
CA GLN A 514 -6.92 -24.85 -6.77
C GLN A 514 -8.21 -25.32 -7.43
N GLY A 515 -8.99 -26.19 -6.76
CA GLY A 515 -10.23 -26.71 -7.31
C GLY A 515 -10.07 -27.44 -8.65
N GLY A 516 -8.90 -27.97 -8.97
CA GLY A 516 -8.57 -28.62 -10.24
C GLY A 516 -8.19 -27.66 -11.38
N ALA A 517 -8.12 -26.37 -11.13
CA ALA A 517 -7.66 -25.36 -12.09
C ALA A 517 -6.22 -24.93 -11.81
N LEU A 518 -5.40 -24.80 -12.85
CA LEU A 518 -4.07 -24.19 -12.78
C LEU A 518 -4.24 -22.67 -12.63
N LEU A 519 -3.79 -22.12 -11.50
CA LEU A 519 -3.83 -20.69 -11.23
C LEU A 519 -2.57 -19.97 -11.69
N ALA A 520 -1.41 -20.61 -11.51
CA ALA A 520 -0.12 -20.00 -11.82
C ALA A 520 0.97 -21.01 -12.13
N GLU A 521 1.95 -20.52 -12.88
CA GLU A 521 3.28 -21.09 -13.04
C GLU A 521 4.31 -20.08 -12.54
N VAL A 522 5.06 -20.46 -11.49
CA VAL A 522 6.01 -19.58 -10.81
C VAL A 522 7.42 -20.05 -11.13
N SER A 523 8.20 -19.18 -11.73
CA SER A 523 9.63 -19.38 -11.97
C SER A 523 10.45 -18.98 -10.73
N PRO A 524 11.68 -19.48 -10.57
CA PRO A 524 12.56 -19.05 -9.48
C PRO A 524 12.80 -17.53 -9.49
N SER A 525 12.71 -16.93 -8.30
CA SER A 525 13.00 -15.51 -8.07
C SER A 525 14.48 -15.28 -7.80
#